data_70772268243000ac0a8a73a7b4e814dd
#
_entry.id   70772268243000ac0a8a73a7b4e814dd
#
_cell.length_a   1.000
_cell.length_b   1.000
_cell.length_c   1.000
_cell.angle_alpha   90.00
_cell.angle_beta   90.00
_cell.angle_gamma   90.00
#
_symmetry.space_group_name_H-M   'P 1'
#
loop_
_entity.id
_entity.type
_entity.pdbx_description
1 polymer ?
#
loop_
_entity_poly.entity_id
_entity_poly.type
_entity_poly.pdbx_seq_one_letter_code
_entity_poly.pdbx_strand_id
1 'polypeptide(L)'
;MRKYFAAVLLLLVSASLVLSIQKSGEWIKYTSPEGRYSVSLPAQPKLTMQEATAADGQKFPQYLASVIEPGDVAFTIGYFDSVPGTIFSAQAARDGIVKRINGTLISESAISLSGYPGREFKILMKPARARPADATYVVRARLYEADKRVYLLQFIFPQSLESDALAAKAVKYFDSFQLGELSPM
;
A
#
# COMPACT_ATOMS: atom_id res chain seq x y z
N MET A 1 -16.24 18.11 19.41
CA MET A 1 -15.21 17.03 19.52
C MET A 1 -14.78 16.65 18.11
N ARG A 2 -13.49 16.83 17.76
CA ARG A 2 -12.96 16.43 16.44
C ARG A 2 -12.87 14.92 16.39
N LYS A 3 -13.56 14.28 15.45
CA LYS A 3 -13.49 12.83 15.26
C LYS A 3 -12.21 12.46 14.51
N TYR A 4 -11.44 11.54 15.07
CA TYR A 4 -10.27 10.96 14.40
C TYR A 4 -10.72 9.89 13.43
N PHE A 5 -10.20 9.96 12.20
CA PHE A 5 -10.51 9.02 11.15
C PHE A 5 -9.40 7.96 11.07
N ALA A 6 -9.74 6.73 11.44
CA ALA A 6 -8.91 5.56 11.23
C ALA A 6 -9.45 4.81 10.00
N ALA A 7 -8.82 5.03 8.86
CA ALA A 7 -9.13 4.25 7.67
C ALA A 7 -8.48 2.87 7.79
N VAL A 8 -9.29 1.84 7.76
CA VAL A 8 -8.81 0.45 7.77
C VAL A 8 -8.61 0.00 6.33
N LEU A 9 -7.34 -0.03 5.93
CA LEU A 9 -6.90 -0.33 4.56
C LEU A 9 -6.61 -1.83 4.43
N LEU A 10 -7.47 -2.58 3.75
CA LEU A 10 -7.20 -3.99 3.45
C LEU A 10 -7.03 -4.23 1.96
N LEU A 11 -5.92 -4.84 1.62
CA LEU A 11 -5.68 -5.48 0.35
C LEU A 11 -5.87 -7.00 0.49
N LEU A 12 -7.04 -7.50 0.10
CA LEU A 12 -7.21 -8.91 -0.25
C LEU A 12 -7.00 -9.01 -1.76
N VAL A 13 -5.82 -9.46 -2.16
CA VAL A 13 -5.58 -9.83 -3.55
C VAL A 13 -6.16 -11.23 -3.75
N SER A 14 -7.36 -11.32 -4.31
CA SER A 14 -7.88 -12.58 -4.85
C SER A 14 -7.13 -12.86 -6.16
N ALA A 15 -6.19 -13.80 -6.13
CA ALA A 15 -5.42 -14.24 -7.28
C ALA A 15 -6.34 -14.97 -8.27
N SER A 16 -6.74 -14.28 -9.33
CA SER A 16 -7.19 -14.92 -10.57
C SER A 16 -6.00 -14.93 -11.51
N LEU A 17 -5.44 -16.12 -11.76
CA LEU A 17 -4.32 -16.31 -12.69
C LEU A 17 -4.75 -15.92 -14.10
N VAL A 18 -4.21 -14.82 -14.59
CA VAL A 18 -4.05 -14.56 -16.02
C VAL A 18 -2.54 -14.53 -16.28
N LEU A 19 -2.01 -15.59 -16.88
CA LEU A 19 -0.62 -15.65 -17.31
C LEU A 19 -0.41 -14.68 -18.48
N SER A 20 0.11 -13.52 -18.16
CA SER A 20 0.77 -12.66 -19.15
C SER A 20 2.27 -12.91 -19.03
N ILE A 21 2.87 -13.56 -20.01
CA ILE A 21 4.33 -13.70 -20.13
C ILE A 21 4.88 -12.32 -20.42
N GLN A 22 5.31 -11.58 -19.42
CA GLN A 22 6.09 -10.37 -19.57
C GLN A 22 7.57 -10.68 -19.41
N LYS A 23 8.39 -10.18 -20.36
CA LYS A 23 9.84 -10.16 -20.25
C LYS A 23 10.25 -9.56 -18.90
N SER A 24 10.81 -10.36 -18.02
CA SER A 24 11.31 -9.92 -16.72
C SER A 24 12.51 -8.99 -16.92
N GLY A 25 12.42 -7.77 -16.43
CA GLY A 25 13.61 -6.92 -16.29
C GLY A 25 13.40 -5.42 -16.27
N GLU A 26 12.51 -4.86 -17.03
CA GLU A 26 12.37 -3.41 -17.13
C GLU A 26 11.13 -2.90 -16.37
N TRP A 27 11.38 -2.07 -15.34
CA TRP A 27 10.32 -1.42 -14.59
C TRP A 27 9.71 -0.30 -15.42
N ILE A 28 8.40 -0.20 -15.39
CA ILE A 28 7.65 0.85 -16.09
C ILE A 28 7.31 1.98 -15.12
N LYS A 29 7.28 3.21 -15.61
CA LYS A 29 6.68 4.34 -14.90
C LYS A 29 5.17 4.28 -15.12
N TYR A 30 4.43 3.95 -14.06
CA TYR A 30 2.98 4.02 -14.04
C TYR A 30 2.55 5.39 -13.52
N THR A 31 1.62 6.04 -14.20
CA THR A 31 1.03 7.32 -13.81
C THR A 31 -0.48 7.14 -13.63
N SER A 32 -1.01 7.59 -12.51
CA SER A 32 -2.45 7.64 -12.22
C SER A 32 -2.89 9.11 -12.21
N PRO A 33 -3.54 9.60 -13.27
CA PRO A 33 -4.06 10.97 -13.31
C PRO A 33 -5.07 11.23 -12.20
N GLU A 34 -6.03 10.31 -12.01
CA GLU A 34 -7.07 10.42 -10.98
C GLU A 34 -6.48 10.32 -9.57
N GLY A 35 -5.47 9.46 -9.40
CA GLY A 35 -4.73 9.31 -8.15
C GLY A 35 -3.74 10.44 -7.89
N ARG A 36 -3.40 11.23 -8.92
CA ARG A 36 -2.39 12.30 -8.86
C ARG A 36 -1.06 11.82 -8.33
N TYR A 37 -0.55 10.72 -8.90
CA TYR A 37 0.76 10.17 -8.57
C TYR A 37 1.40 9.44 -9.75
N SER A 38 2.71 9.22 -9.65
CA SER A 38 3.43 8.26 -10.46
C SER A 38 4.32 7.37 -9.59
N VAL A 39 4.59 6.15 -10.06
CA VAL A 39 5.43 5.18 -9.37
C VAL A 39 6.02 4.20 -10.39
N SER A 40 7.22 3.69 -10.13
CA SER A 40 7.78 2.61 -10.93
C SER A 40 7.28 1.26 -10.43
N LEU A 41 6.85 0.41 -11.37
CA LEU A 41 6.33 -0.93 -11.10
C LEU A 41 7.02 -1.95 -12.03
N PRO A 42 7.16 -3.22 -11.60
CA PRO A 42 7.80 -4.25 -12.43
C PRO A 42 6.97 -4.66 -13.65
N ALA A 43 5.68 -4.30 -13.68
CA ALA A 43 4.75 -4.58 -14.78
C ALA A 43 3.57 -3.60 -14.75
N GLN A 44 2.73 -3.67 -15.80
CA GLN A 44 1.47 -2.92 -15.83
C GLN A 44 0.56 -3.38 -14.69
N PRO A 45 0.08 -2.47 -13.82
CA PRO A 45 -0.73 -2.86 -12.68
C PRO A 45 -2.16 -3.24 -13.08
N LYS A 46 -2.74 -4.17 -12.32
CA LYS A 46 -4.18 -4.38 -12.30
C LYS A 46 -4.81 -3.30 -11.45
N LEU A 47 -5.79 -2.60 -12.00
CA LEU A 47 -6.53 -1.57 -11.31
C LEU A 47 -7.80 -2.17 -10.71
N THR A 48 -8.08 -1.83 -9.45
CA THR A 48 -9.31 -2.24 -8.76
C THR A 48 -9.82 -1.10 -7.89
N MET A 49 -11.12 -1.08 -7.66
CA MET A 49 -11.77 -0.22 -6.68
C MET A 49 -12.51 -1.11 -5.68
N GLN A 50 -12.40 -0.80 -4.42
CA GLN A 50 -13.13 -1.46 -3.35
C GLN A 50 -13.72 -0.44 -2.39
N GLU A 51 -14.78 -0.83 -1.70
CA GLU A 51 -15.34 -0.05 -0.61
C GLU A 51 -14.57 -0.35 0.67
N ALA A 52 -14.04 0.67 1.30
CA ALA A 52 -13.45 0.61 2.62
C ALA A 52 -14.38 1.22 3.66
N THR A 53 -14.22 0.83 4.92
CA THR A 53 -15.04 1.33 6.04
C THR A 53 -14.14 1.98 7.06
N ALA A 54 -14.46 3.19 7.44
CA ALA A 54 -13.81 3.93 8.51
C ALA A 54 -14.19 3.37 9.90
N ALA A 55 -13.45 3.77 10.94
CA ALA A 55 -13.71 3.33 12.30
C ALA A 55 -15.10 3.74 12.84
N ASP A 56 -15.68 4.81 12.29
CA ASP A 56 -17.03 5.30 12.62
C ASP A 56 -18.14 4.65 11.78
N GLY A 57 -17.79 3.67 10.92
CA GLY A 57 -18.71 2.96 10.04
C GLY A 57 -18.94 3.64 8.69
N GLN A 58 -18.38 4.83 8.45
CA GLN A 58 -18.54 5.51 7.16
C GLN A 58 -17.78 4.76 6.05
N LYS A 59 -18.43 4.59 4.91
CA LYS A 59 -17.88 3.92 3.73
C LYS A 59 -17.29 4.93 2.75
N PHE A 60 -16.20 4.54 2.11
CA PHE A 60 -15.52 5.37 1.12
C PHE A 60 -14.83 4.48 0.06
N PRO A 61 -14.71 4.97 -1.19
CA PRO A 61 -14.02 4.24 -2.23
C PRO A 61 -12.51 4.29 -2.00
N GLN A 62 -11.87 3.15 -2.20
CA GLN A 62 -10.44 3.00 -2.22
C GLN A 62 -10.01 2.45 -3.58
N TYR A 63 -9.08 3.14 -4.23
CA TYR A 63 -8.55 2.78 -5.54
C TYR A 63 -7.18 2.14 -5.37
N LEU A 64 -6.93 1.07 -6.11
CA LEU A 64 -5.73 0.25 -5.98
C LEU A 64 -5.12 -0.03 -7.34
N ALA A 65 -3.81 0.06 -7.42
CA ALA A 65 -3.00 -0.43 -8.52
C ALA A 65 -2.03 -1.48 -7.97
N SER A 66 -2.11 -2.72 -8.49
CA SER A 66 -1.38 -3.87 -7.93
C SER A 66 -0.66 -4.65 -9.00
N VAL A 67 0.58 -5.06 -8.72
CA VAL A 67 1.37 -6.03 -9.48
C VAL A 67 1.76 -7.17 -8.57
N ILE A 68 1.61 -8.40 -9.05
CA ILE A 68 2.07 -9.60 -8.35
C ILE A 68 3.08 -10.30 -9.25
N GLU A 69 4.30 -10.46 -8.75
CA GLU A 69 5.35 -11.26 -9.38
C GLU A 69 5.28 -12.73 -8.90
N PRO A 70 5.93 -13.66 -9.62
CA PRO A 70 6.10 -15.04 -9.14
C PRO A 70 6.69 -15.09 -7.73
N GLY A 71 6.27 -16.07 -6.94
CA GLY A 71 6.70 -16.22 -5.55
C GLY A 71 5.91 -15.35 -4.57
N ASP A 72 4.72 -14.90 -4.95
CA ASP A 72 3.82 -14.09 -4.11
C ASP A 72 4.42 -12.75 -3.67
N VAL A 73 5.26 -12.15 -4.52
CA VAL A 73 5.83 -10.83 -4.30
C VAL A 73 4.87 -9.79 -4.89
N ALA A 74 4.27 -8.97 -4.04
CA ALA A 74 3.25 -8.01 -4.45
C ALA A 74 3.69 -6.56 -4.21
N PHE A 75 3.42 -5.71 -5.20
CA PHE A 75 3.54 -4.25 -5.14
C PHE A 75 2.14 -3.68 -5.25
N THR A 76 1.77 -2.85 -4.30
CA THR A 76 0.45 -2.23 -4.33
C THR A 76 0.52 -0.79 -3.88
N ILE A 77 -0.13 0.07 -4.63
CA ILE A 77 -0.42 1.43 -4.22
C ILE A 77 -1.93 1.62 -4.17
N GLY A 78 -2.42 2.11 -3.04
CA GLY A 78 -3.81 2.51 -2.87
C GLY A 78 -3.91 3.99 -2.54
N TYR A 79 -5.03 4.62 -2.92
CA TYR A 79 -5.37 5.94 -2.46
C TYR A 79 -6.88 6.06 -2.18
N PHE A 80 -7.21 7.03 -1.34
CA PHE A 80 -8.57 7.47 -1.07
C PHE A 80 -8.55 8.91 -0.57
N ASP A 81 -9.66 9.62 -0.73
CA ASP A 81 -9.80 10.96 -0.21
C ASP A 81 -10.26 10.93 1.25
N SER A 82 -9.67 11.79 2.08
CA SER A 82 -10.07 11.93 3.48
C SER A 82 -11.53 12.34 3.58
N VAL A 83 -12.25 11.71 4.50
CA VAL A 83 -13.68 11.97 4.69
C VAL A 83 -13.89 13.39 5.24
N PRO A 84 -14.78 14.20 4.65
CA PRO A 84 -15.04 15.54 5.12
C PRO A 84 -15.42 15.59 6.62
N GLY A 85 -14.85 16.54 7.34
CA GLY A 85 -15.11 16.71 8.79
C GLY A 85 -14.35 15.77 9.70
N THR A 86 -13.48 14.90 9.15
CA THR A 86 -12.62 14.00 9.93
C THR A 86 -11.17 14.45 9.88
N ILE A 87 -10.39 14.00 10.87
CA ILE A 87 -8.92 14.15 10.87
C ILE A 87 -8.33 12.77 10.61
N PHE A 88 -7.53 12.66 9.56
CA PHE A 88 -6.79 11.43 9.32
C PHE A 88 -5.73 11.24 10.41
N SER A 89 -5.59 10.02 10.89
CA SER A 89 -4.55 9.61 11.82
C SER A 89 -3.73 8.47 11.23
N ALA A 90 -2.51 8.76 10.83
CA ALA A 90 -1.59 7.76 10.32
C ALA A 90 -1.33 6.63 11.33
N GLN A 91 -1.27 6.95 12.63
CA GLN A 91 -1.15 5.95 13.69
C GLN A 91 -2.37 5.03 13.75
N ALA A 92 -3.57 5.60 13.76
CA ALA A 92 -4.79 4.80 13.80
C ALA A 92 -4.97 3.96 12.53
N ALA A 93 -4.56 4.48 11.36
CA ALA A 93 -4.55 3.73 10.11
C ALA A 93 -3.59 2.54 10.17
N ARG A 94 -2.34 2.74 10.65
CA ARG A 94 -1.38 1.66 10.89
C ARG A 94 -1.93 0.61 11.83
N ASP A 95 -2.48 1.00 12.97
CA ASP A 95 -3.04 0.07 13.97
C ASP A 95 -4.20 -0.74 13.38
N GLY A 96 -5.04 -0.08 12.58
CA GLY A 96 -6.11 -0.72 11.83
C GLY A 96 -5.60 -1.77 10.83
N ILE A 97 -4.52 -1.45 10.10
CA ILE A 97 -3.88 -2.40 9.18
C ILE A 97 -3.35 -3.61 9.96
N VAL A 98 -2.53 -3.38 11.00
CA VAL A 98 -1.93 -4.44 11.84
C VAL A 98 -3.03 -5.37 12.38
N LYS A 99 -4.08 -4.82 12.97
CA LYS A 99 -5.20 -5.59 13.51
C LYS A 99 -5.90 -6.42 12.43
N ARG A 100 -6.17 -5.82 11.27
CA ARG A 100 -6.95 -6.46 10.21
C ARG A 100 -6.23 -7.64 9.57
N ILE A 101 -4.91 -7.54 9.38
CA ILE A 101 -4.11 -8.64 8.82
C ILE A 101 -3.62 -9.63 9.90
N ASN A 102 -4.07 -9.45 11.15
CA ASN A 102 -3.59 -10.20 12.30
C ASN A 102 -2.05 -10.23 12.35
N GLY A 103 -1.45 -9.06 12.13
CA GLY A 103 0.00 -8.90 12.01
C GLY A 103 0.66 -8.46 13.30
N THR A 104 1.99 -8.49 13.30
CA THR A 104 2.85 -7.94 14.36
C THR A 104 3.66 -6.80 13.79
N LEU A 105 3.54 -5.61 14.36
CA LEU A 105 4.36 -4.46 14.00
C LEU A 105 5.82 -4.71 14.45
N ILE A 106 6.77 -4.63 13.52
CA ILE A 106 8.19 -4.87 13.76
C ILE A 106 8.95 -3.57 13.91
N SER A 107 8.67 -2.60 13.05
CA SER A 107 9.31 -1.28 13.09
C SER A 107 8.41 -0.20 12.52
N GLU A 108 8.65 1.02 12.95
CA GLU A 108 8.01 2.22 12.43
C GLU A 108 8.97 3.40 12.49
N SER A 109 8.90 4.27 11.48
CA SER A 109 9.63 5.54 11.43
C SER A 109 8.79 6.63 10.79
N ALA A 110 9.05 7.88 11.19
CA ALA A 110 8.51 9.05 10.51
C ALA A 110 9.32 9.29 9.22
N ILE A 111 8.59 9.59 8.16
CA ILE A 111 9.13 9.95 6.85
C ILE A 111 8.41 11.19 6.32
N SER A 112 8.93 11.78 5.23
CA SER A 112 8.22 12.84 4.53
C SER A 112 8.39 12.68 3.02
N LEU A 113 7.43 13.22 2.26
CA LEU A 113 7.45 13.27 0.81
C LEU A 113 6.99 14.67 0.37
N SER A 114 7.85 15.42 -0.31
CA SER A 114 7.52 16.77 -0.79
C SER A 114 6.93 17.69 0.30
N GLY A 115 7.41 17.57 1.54
CA GLY A 115 6.94 18.33 2.70
C GLY A 115 5.71 17.73 3.41
N TYR A 116 5.05 16.74 2.85
CA TYR A 116 3.94 16.05 3.51
C TYR A 116 4.45 14.98 4.48
N PRO A 117 3.89 14.92 5.70
CA PRO A 117 4.29 13.91 6.67
C PRO A 117 3.83 12.52 6.26
N GLY A 118 4.60 11.52 6.64
CA GLY A 118 4.26 10.12 6.39
C GLY A 118 4.87 9.19 7.43
N ARG A 119 4.57 7.91 7.27
CA ARG A 119 5.12 6.84 8.08
C ARG A 119 5.56 5.67 7.23
N GLU A 120 6.73 5.13 7.54
CA GLU A 120 7.16 3.83 7.04
C GLU A 120 7.08 2.81 8.16
N PHE A 121 6.57 1.60 7.87
CA PHE A 121 6.46 0.53 8.84
C PHE A 121 6.62 -0.85 8.23
N LYS A 122 7.09 -1.79 9.04
CA LYS A 122 7.24 -3.22 8.72
C LYS A 122 6.35 -4.05 9.62
N ILE A 123 5.57 -4.95 9.02
CA ILE A 123 4.69 -5.88 9.73
C ILE A 123 5.02 -7.29 9.31
N LEU A 124 5.00 -8.23 10.25
CA LEU A 124 4.92 -9.66 9.95
C LEU A 124 3.48 -10.12 10.04
N MET A 125 3.01 -10.91 9.08
CA MET A 125 1.67 -11.48 9.08
C MET A 125 1.68 -12.95 8.68
N LYS A 126 0.67 -13.69 9.18
CA LYS A 126 0.37 -15.07 8.77
C LYS A 126 -1.00 -15.08 8.12
N PRO A 127 -1.10 -15.04 6.78
CA PRO A 127 -2.40 -15.06 6.10
C PRO A 127 -3.14 -16.35 6.41
N ALA A 128 -4.45 -16.25 6.65
CA ALA A 128 -5.30 -17.42 6.95
C ALA A 128 -5.30 -18.48 5.84
N ARG A 129 -4.93 -18.10 4.61
CA ARG A 129 -4.84 -18.98 3.43
C ARG A 129 -3.41 -19.12 2.92
N ALA A 130 -2.42 -18.90 3.76
CA ALA A 130 -1.01 -19.07 3.39
C ALA A 130 -0.75 -20.51 2.89
N ARG A 131 0.12 -20.63 1.90
CA ARG A 131 0.62 -21.94 1.41
C ARG A 131 2.15 -21.87 1.29
N PRO A 132 2.89 -22.65 2.11
CA PRO A 132 2.39 -23.54 3.17
C PRO A 132 1.60 -22.78 4.27
N ALA A 133 0.78 -23.49 5.05
CA ALA A 133 -0.15 -22.92 6.03
C ALA A 133 0.52 -22.10 7.15
N ASP A 134 1.81 -22.30 7.36
CA ASP A 134 2.66 -21.62 8.36
C ASP A 134 3.49 -20.46 7.75
N ALA A 135 3.35 -20.20 6.43
CA ALA A 135 4.12 -19.15 5.77
C ALA A 135 3.88 -17.81 6.42
N THR A 136 4.97 -17.13 6.77
CA THR A 136 4.97 -15.77 7.27
C THR A 136 5.29 -14.83 6.10
N TYR A 137 4.59 -13.71 6.03
CA TYR A 137 4.81 -12.66 5.05
C TYR A 137 5.31 -11.39 5.72
N VAL A 138 6.19 -10.70 5.03
CA VAL A 138 6.63 -9.36 5.38
C VAL A 138 5.78 -8.37 4.59
N VAL A 139 5.23 -7.39 5.28
CA VAL A 139 4.60 -6.21 4.69
C VAL A 139 5.47 -5.01 5.04
N ARG A 140 6.10 -4.40 4.05
CA ARG A 140 6.70 -3.07 4.17
C ARG A 140 5.71 -2.08 3.59
N ALA A 141 5.48 -0.97 4.29
CA ALA A 141 4.51 0.01 3.84
C ALA A 141 4.98 1.43 4.10
N ARG A 142 4.61 2.34 3.18
CA ARG A 142 4.69 3.80 3.38
C ARG A 142 3.30 4.39 3.25
N LEU A 143 2.96 5.25 4.19
CA LEU A 143 1.68 5.93 4.29
C LEU A 143 1.91 7.43 4.30
N TYR A 144 1.21 8.17 3.42
CA TYR A 144 1.28 9.63 3.34
C TYR A 144 -0.13 10.22 3.31
N GLU A 145 -0.28 11.41 3.88
CA GLU A 145 -1.45 12.25 3.64
C GLU A 145 -0.99 13.55 2.95
N ALA A 146 -1.49 13.78 1.74
CA ALA A 146 -1.21 14.96 0.96
C ALA A 146 -2.52 15.57 0.44
N ASP A 147 -2.80 16.84 0.78
CA ASP A 147 -3.99 17.59 0.33
C ASP A 147 -5.30 16.80 0.47
N LYS A 148 -5.56 16.27 1.66
CA LYS A 148 -6.74 15.46 2.00
C LYS A 148 -6.84 14.13 1.24
N ARG A 149 -5.76 13.69 0.58
CA ARG A 149 -5.67 12.36 -0.02
C ARG A 149 -4.65 11.52 0.72
N VAL A 150 -5.03 10.30 1.01
CA VAL A 150 -4.17 9.33 1.68
C VAL A 150 -3.64 8.36 0.65
N TYR A 151 -2.34 8.13 0.67
CA TYR A 151 -1.63 7.16 -0.17
C TYR A 151 -1.01 6.08 0.70
N LEU A 152 -1.25 4.82 0.35
CA LEU A 152 -0.62 3.68 0.99
C LEU A 152 0.11 2.84 -0.06
N LEU A 153 1.43 2.83 0.02
CA LEU A 153 2.29 1.94 -0.75
C LEU A 153 2.59 0.71 0.08
N GLN A 154 2.48 -0.47 -0.51
CA GLN A 154 2.80 -1.74 0.15
C GLN A 154 3.67 -2.60 -0.75
N PHE A 155 4.68 -3.21 -0.17
CA PHE A 155 5.51 -4.25 -0.73
C PHE A 155 5.40 -5.47 0.17
N ILE A 156 4.84 -6.55 -0.37
CA ILE A 156 4.46 -7.75 0.38
C ILE A 156 5.17 -8.95 -0.23
N PHE A 157 5.79 -9.78 0.61
CA PHE A 157 6.51 -10.95 0.15
C PHE A 157 6.63 -12.02 1.24
N PRO A 158 6.78 -13.32 0.90
CA PRO A 158 7.10 -14.36 1.87
C PRO A 158 8.41 -14.07 2.59
N GLN A 159 8.42 -14.18 3.91
CA GLN A 159 9.61 -13.93 4.73
C GLN A 159 10.81 -14.81 4.32
N SER A 160 10.55 -16.01 3.81
CA SER A 160 11.59 -16.91 3.31
C SER A 160 12.38 -16.38 2.10
N LEU A 161 11.83 -15.36 1.40
CA LEU A 161 12.48 -14.69 0.27
C LEU A 161 13.25 -13.43 0.68
N GLU A 162 13.28 -13.08 1.97
CA GLU A 162 13.96 -11.86 2.45
C GLU A 162 15.44 -11.91 2.06
N SER A 163 15.89 -10.92 1.29
CA SER A 163 17.23 -10.83 0.72
C SER A 163 17.59 -9.38 0.37
N ASP A 164 18.86 -9.10 0.16
CA ASP A 164 19.34 -7.79 -0.28
C ASP A 164 18.73 -7.38 -1.63
N ALA A 165 18.55 -8.35 -2.54
CA ALA A 165 17.90 -8.10 -3.84
C ALA A 165 16.44 -7.65 -3.65
N LEU A 166 15.71 -8.27 -2.73
CA LEU A 166 14.34 -7.88 -2.42
C LEU A 166 14.30 -6.53 -1.70
N ALA A 167 15.25 -6.27 -0.81
CA ALA A 167 15.40 -4.97 -0.17
C ALA A 167 15.65 -3.86 -1.20
N ALA A 168 16.52 -4.09 -2.19
CA ALA A 168 16.76 -3.15 -3.28
C ALA A 168 15.50 -2.91 -4.16
N LYS A 169 14.70 -3.96 -4.42
CA LYS A 169 13.40 -3.79 -5.10
C LYS A 169 12.44 -2.90 -4.29
N ALA A 170 12.39 -3.09 -2.97
CA ALA A 170 11.56 -2.26 -2.11
C ALA A 170 11.99 -0.78 -2.15
N VAL A 171 13.29 -0.51 -2.06
CA VAL A 171 13.84 0.86 -2.18
C VAL A 171 13.46 1.46 -3.53
N LYS A 172 13.72 0.75 -4.64
CA LYS A 172 13.37 1.21 -5.99
C LYS A 172 11.88 1.55 -6.11
N TYR A 173 11.00 0.71 -5.56
CA TYR A 173 9.56 0.92 -5.58
C TYR A 173 9.17 2.16 -4.78
N PHE A 174 9.53 2.20 -3.51
CA PHE A 174 9.11 3.28 -2.61
C PHE A 174 9.67 4.65 -2.99
N ASP A 175 10.95 4.70 -3.42
CA ASP A 175 11.62 5.96 -3.73
C ASP A 175 11.25 6.50 -5.12
N SER A 176 10.63 5.66 -5.97
CA SER A 176 10.08 6.09 -7.25
C SER A 176 8.73 6.81 -7.14
N PHE A 177 8.08 6.75 -5.98
CA PHE A 177 6.77 7.36 -5.78
C PHE A 177 6.88 8.89 -5.77
N GLN A 178 6.07 9.52 -6.59
CA GLN A 178 5.99 10.97 -6.72
C GLN A 178 4.53 11.41 -6.75
N LEU A 179 4.23 12.46 -6.01
CA LEU A 179 2.95 13.15 -6.15
C LEU A 179 2.93 13.88 -7.49
N GLY A 180 1.83 13.76 -8.23
CA GLY A 180 1.56 14.55 -9.42
C GLY A 180 1.30 16.01 -9.06
N GLU A 181 1.40 16.90 -10.04
CA GLU A 181 1.02 18.29 -9.84
C GLU A 181 -0.44 18.36 -9.36
N LEU A 182 -0.61 18.96 -8.19
CA LEU A 182 -1.91 19.30 -7.66
C LEU A 182 -2.35 20.53 -8.43
N SER A 183 -3.24 20.38 -9.41
CA SER A 183 -3.85 21.55 -10.06
C SER A 183 -4.48 22.40 -8.96
N PRO A 184 -4.14 23.69 -8.87
CA PRO A 184 -4.83 24.57 -7.94
C PRO A 184 -6.33 24.54 -8.27
N MET A 185 -7.15 24.25 -7.25
CA MET A 185 -8.62 24.39 -7.33
C MET A 185 -8.97 25.88 -7.33
#